data_7cd586d6db4526e1c0a03654379f9289
#
_entry.id   7cd586d6db4526e1c0a03654379f9289
#
_cell.length_a   1.000
_cell.length_b   1.000
_cell.length_c   1.000
_cell.angle_alpha   90.00
_cell.angle_beta   90.00
_cell.angle_gamma   90.00
#
_symmetry.space_group_name_H-M   'P 1'
#
loop_
_entity.id
_entity.type
_entity.pdbx_description
1 polymer ?
#
loop_
_entity_poly.entity_id
_entity_poly.type
_entity_poly.pdbx_seq_one_letter_code
_entity_poly.pdbx_strand_id
1 'polypeptide(L)'
;MRTKFIAFRTASETAAEAERAKQYLKAAQFWREAYQLAASTPDEDWCFARADYCFKAAIDTGAIKVRKSRQLDFNDFLEKGNE
;
A
#
# COMPACT_ATOMS: atom_id res chain seq x y z
N MET A 1 -21.63 2.05 -6.28
CA MET A 1 -21.06 0.71 -6.36
C MET A 1 -20.05 0.56 -7.46
N ARG A 2 -20.42 0.88 -8.70
CA ARG A 2 -19.44 0.83 -9.79
C ARG A 2 -18.29 1.77 -9.57
N THR A 3 -18.56 2.95 -9.01
CA THR A 3 -17.54 3.95 -8.77
C THR A 3 -16.46 3.41 -7.82
N LYS A 4 -16.89 2.73 -6.75
CA LYS A 4 -15.94 2.17 -5.79
C LYS A 4 -15.12 1.05 -6.41
N PHE A 5 -15.74 0.21 -7.23
CA PHE A 5 -15.02 -0.85 -7.92
C PHE A 5 -13.99 -0.28 -8.88
N ILE A 6 -14.37 0.75 -9.63
CA ILE A 6 -13.44 1.39 -10.57
C ILE A 6 -12.29 2.04 -9.82
N ALA A 7 -12.58 2.70 -8.70
CA ALA A 7 -11.54 3.32 -7.89
C ALA A 7 -10.57 2.28 -7.33
N PHE A 8 -11.09 1.17 -6.85
CA PHE A 8 -10.26 0.06 -6.36
C PHE A 8 -9.36 -0.46 -7.48
N ARG A 9 -9.93 -0.71 -8.64
CA ARG A 9 -9.17 -1.24 -9.77
C ARG A 9 -8.08 -0.27 -10.20
N THR A 10 -8.40 1.01 -10.30
CA THR A 10 -7.44 2.03 -10.69
C THR A 10 -6.29 2.09 -9.69
N ALA A 11 -6.61 2.10 -8.40
CA ALA A 11 -5.59 2.18 -7.35
C ALA A 11 -4.68 0.94 -7.40
N SER A 12 -5.27 -0.26 -7.55
CA SER A 12 -4.48 -1.48 -7.57
C SER A 12 -3.61 -1.58 -8.82
N GLU A 13 -4.12 -1.15 -9.96
CA GLU A 13 -3.32 -1.15 -11.19
C GLU A 13 -2.17 -0.16 -11.10
N THR A 14 -2.42 1.03 -10.57
CA THR A 14 -1.38 2.02 -10.38
C THR A 14 -0.32 1.51 -9.41
N ALA A 15 -0.76 0.85 -8.35
CA ALA A 15 0.16 0.26 -7.38
C ALA A 15 1.04 -0.81 -8.04
N ALA A 16 0.44 -1.67 -8.86
CA ALA A 16 1.18 -2.72 -9.53
C ALA A 16 2.22 -2.15 -10.49
N GLU A 17 1.87 -1.08 -11.21
CA GLU A 17 2.82 -0.42 -12.08
C GLU A 17 3.97 0.19 -11.32
N ALA A 18 3.69 0.84 -10.21
CA ALA A 18 4.73 1.43 -9.37
C ALA A 18 5.65 0.34 -8.82
N GLU A 19 5.07 -0.79 -8.45
CA GLU A 19 5.84 -1.93 -7.94
C GLU A 19 6.78 -2.47 -9.02
N ARG A 20 6.28 -2.62 -10.24
CA ARG A 20 7.11 -3.08 -11.35
C ARG A 20 8.23 -2.11 -11.66
N ALA A 21 8.00 -0.82 -11.45
CA ALA A 21 9.01 0.22 -11.63
C ALA A 21 9.92 0.36 -10.41
N LYS A 22 9.74 -0.48 -9.40
CA LYS A 22 10.52 -0.47 -8.16
C LYS A 22 10.38 0.81 -7.38
N GLN A 23 9.26 1.50 -7.56
CA GLN A 23 8.92 2.68 -6.78
C GLN A 23 8.10 2.22 -5.57
N TYR A 24 8.79 1.61 -4.61
CA TYR A 24 8.12 0.85 -3.56
C TYR A 24 7.30 1.72 -2.60
N LEU A 25 7.78 2.91 -2.28
CA LEU A 25 7.00 3.79 -1.41
C LEU A 25 5.68 4.18 -2.08
N LYS A 26 5.78 4.57 -3.35
CA LYS A 26 4.59 4.93 -4.12
C LYS A 26 3.64 3.74 -4.24
N ALA A 27 4.22 2.56 -4.52
CA ALA A 27 3.41 1.34 -4.62
C ALA A 27 2.70 1.04 -3.31
N ALA A 28 3.41 1.15 -2.19
CA ALA A 28 2.82 0.90 -0.88
C ALA A 28 1.65 1.86 -0.62
N GLN A 29 1.80 3.11 -0.99
CA GLN A 29 0.75 4.10 -0.80
C GLN A 29 -0.49 3.77 -1.63
N PHE A 30 -0.30 3.35 -2.87
CA PHE A 30 -1.44 2.99 -3.72
C PHE A 30 -2.06 1.66 -3.31
N TRP A 31 -1.26 0.69 -2.84
CA TRP A 31 -1.82 -0.54 -2.31
C TRP A 31 -2.63 -0.28 -1.04
N ARG A 32 -2.18 0.65 -0.20
CA ARG A 32 -2.95 1.06 0.98
C ARG A 32 -4.29 1.67 0.56
N GLU A 33 -4.27 2.50 -0.46
CA GLU A 33 -5.50 3.11 -0.97
C GLU A 33 -6.45 2.04 -1.50
N ALA A 34 -5.91 1.07 -2.27
CA ALA A 34 -6.72 -0.02 -2.78
C ALA A 34 -7.30 -0.86 -1.63
N TYR A 35 -6.51 -1.09 -0.60
CA TYR A 35 -6.96 -1.82 0.58
C TYR A 35 -8.22 -1.17 1.19
N GLN A 36 -8.21 0.15 1.28
CA GLN A 36 -9.34 0.88 1.85
C GLN A 36 -10.57 0.85 0.95
N LEU A 37 -10.36 0.66 -0.34
CA LEU A 37 -11.45 0.61 -1.32
C LEU A 37 -11.95 -0.81 -1.58
N ALA A 38 -11.28 -1.82 -1.03
CA ALA A 38 -11.64 -3.20 -1.27
C ALA A 38 -13.01 -3.51 -0.70
N ALA A 39 -13.83 -4.22 -1.48
CA ALA A 39 -15.19 -4.55 -1.09
C ALA A 39 -15.33 -5.96 -0.52
N SER A 40 -14.30 -6.79 -0.65
CA SER A 40 -14.36 -8.18 -0.20
C SER A 40 -13.10 -8.51 0.60
N THR A 41 -13.21 -9.54 1.45
CA THR A 41 -12.08 -9.97 2.26
C THR A 41 -10.90 -10.46 1.42
N PRO A 42 -11.12 -11.27 0.37
CA PRO A 42 -9.98 -11.67 -0.48
C PRO A 42 -9.24 -10.48 -1.08
N ASP A 43 -9.96 -9.45 -1.51
CA ASP A 43 -9.33 -8.26 -2.07
C ASP A 43 -8.56 -7.49 -1.00
N GLU A 44 -9.12 -7.39 0.21
CA GLU A 44 -8.41 -6.76 1.32
C GLU A 44 -7.12 -7.50 1.64
N ASP A 45 -7.19 -8.83 1.72
CA ASP A 45 -6.02 -9.63 2.05
C ASP A 45 -4.94 -9.49 0.99
N TRP A 46 -5.34 -9.47 -0.27
CA TRP A 46 -4.39 -9.28 -1.38
C TRP A 46 -3.69 -7.94 -1.26
N CYS A 47 -4.47 -6.87 -1.08
CA CYS A 47 -3.89 -5.53 -1.00
C CYS A 47 -3.02 -5.37 0.25
N PHE A 48 -3.44 -5.98 1.37
CA PHE A 48 -2.66 -5.95 2.59
C PHE A 48 -1.28 -6.58 2.37
N ALA A 49 -1.26 -7.76 1.74
CA ALA A 49 -0.02 -8.47 1.50
C ALA A 49 0.90 -7.68 0.58
N ARG A 50 0.35 -7.09 -0.47
CA ARG A 50 1.16 -6.29 -1.40
C ARG A 50 1.65 -5.00 -0.76
N ALA A 51 0.80 -4.34 0.04
CA ALA A 51 1.21 -3.13 0.74
C ALA A 51 2.34 -3.42 1.73
N ASP A 52 2.22 -4.53 2.45
CA ASP A 52 3.26 -4.94 3.40
C ASP A 52 4.59 -5.21 2.68
N TYR A 53 4.55 -5.94 1.58
CA TYR A 53 5.75 -6.22 0.79
C TYR A 53 6.40 -4.92 0.33
N CYS A 54 5.62 -4.02 -0.24
CA CYS A 54 6.17 -2.76 -0.77
C CYS A 54 6.67 -1.85 0.33
N PHE A 55 5.98 -1.85 1.48
CA PHE A 55 6.39 -1.07 2.63
C PHE A 55 7.78 -1.52 3.12
N LYS A 56 7.97 -2.82 3.25
CA LYS A 56 9.25 -3.37 3.68
C LYS A 56 10.34 -3.10 2.65
N ALA A 57 10.01 -3.26 1.37
CA ALA A 57 10.96 -2.98 0.30
C ALA A 57 11.35 -1.50 0.30
N ALA A 58 10.41 -0.60 0.59
CA ALA A 58 10.69 0.82 0.65
C ALA A 58 11.67 1.14 1.78
N ILE A 59 11.53 0.45 2.91
CA ILE A 59 12.48 0.61 4.02
C ILE A 59 13.85 0.11 3.59
N ASP A 60 13.91 -1.06 2.97
CA ASP A 60 15.17 -1.67 2.55
C ASP A 60 15.91 -0.82 1.53
N THR A 61 15.19 -0.14 0.65
CA THR A 61 15.81 0.69 -0.38
C THR A 61 16.09 2.11 0.10
N GLY A 62 15.68 2.44 1.33
CA GLY A 62 15.90 3.76 1.89
C GLY A 62 14.85 4.79 1.52
N ALA A 63 13.81 4.38 0.79
CA ALA A 63 12.72 5.31 0.44
C ALA A 63 11.95 5.74 1.67
N ILE A 64 11.89 4.87 2.69
CA ILE A 64 11.32 5.21 3.99
C ILE A 64 12.47 5.15 4.99
N LYS A 65 12.72 6.28 5.67
CA LYS A 65 13.79 6.34 6.66
C LYS A 65 13.23 5.99 8.03
N VAL A 66 13.89 5.04 8.68
CA VAL A 66 13.49 4.60 10.02
C VAL A 66 14.55 5.04 11.02
N ARG A 67 14.14 5.77 12.04
CA ARG A 67 15.06 6.19 13.09
C ARG A 67 15.34 5.03 14.04
N LYS A 68 16.56 4.99 14.59
CA LYS A 68 16.94 3.92 15.49
C LYS A 68 16.03 3.80 16.70
N SER A 69 15.53 4.92 17.20
CA SER A 69 14.72 4.96 18.42
C SER A 69 13.25 4.74 18.15
N ARG A 70 12.85 4.57 16.91
CA ARG A 70 11.44 4.44 16.54
C ARG A 70 11.27 3.39 15.49
N GLN A 71 10.43 2.42 15.78
CA GLN A 71 10.04 1.43 14.79
C GLN A 71 8.81 1.91 14.06
N LEU A 72 8.87 1.87 12.73
CA LEU A 72 7.70 2.12 11.92
C LEU A 72 6.82 0.89 11.96
N ASP A 73 5.56 1.10 12.37
CA ASP A 73 4.58 0.03 12.43
C ASP A 73 3.78 0.06 11.14
N PHE A 74 3.74 -1.07 10.45
CA PHE A 74 2.97 -1.19 9.23
C PHE A 74 1.49 -0.88 9.47
N ASN A 75 0.95 -1.28 10.62
CA ASN A 75 -0.44 -0.98 10.95
C ASN A 75 -0.67 0.53 11.06
N ASP A 76 0.27 1.26 11.64
CA ASP A 76 0.18 2.72 11.68
C ASP A 76 0.20 3.31 10.28
N PHE A 77 1.03 2.76 9.39
CA PHE A 77 1.09 3.19 8.01
C PHE A 77 -0.27 3.02 7.33
N LEU A 78 -0.92 1.88 7.54
CA LEU A 78 -2.23 1.62 6.95
C LEU A 78 -3.29 2.58 7.48
N GLU A 79 -3.29 2.83 8.79
CA GLU A 79 -4.31 3.66 9.42
C GLU A 79 -4.17 5.13 9.04
N LYS A 80 -2.94 5.62 8.99
CA LYS A 80 -2.71 7.03 8.68
C LYS A 80 -3.15 7.42 7.29
N GLY A 81 -3.33 6.44 6.42
CA GLY A 81 -3.84 6.70 5.09
C GLY A 81 -5.28 7.18 5.07
N ASN A 82 -5.98 7.10 6.19
CA ASN A 82 -7.38 7.53 6.28
C ASN A 82 -7.54 9.01 6.62
N GLU A 83 -6.49 9.67 6.95
CA GLU A 83 -6.57 11.08 7.31
C GLU A 83 -6.71 11.99 6.11
#